data_975adac6872e80c2626b3bfe7916fadf
#
_entry.id   975adac6872e80c2626b3bfe7916fadf
#
_cell.length_a   1.000
_cell.length_b   1.000
_cell.length_c   1.000
_cell.angle_alpha   90.00
_cell.angle_beta   90.00
_cell.angle_gamma   90.00
#
_symmetry.space_group_name_H-M   'P 1'
#
loop_
_entity.id
_entity.type
_entity.pdbx_description
1 polymer ?
#
loop_
_entity_poly.entity_id
_entity_poly.type
_entity_poly.pdbx_seq_one_letter_code
_entity_poly.pdbx_strand_id
1 'polypeptide(L)'
;MDTSTLPAPFDEHTALAPGAPVLDVVVPVYNEERDLAPSVERLHAYLTRAFPYRFRITIADNASTDGTPLIAARLAQRFDGVTNVRLEQKGRGRALSTVWAASDAEVVAYMDVDLSTDLDALLPLVAPLISGHSHVAIGSRLARGSHVVRGPKREVISRCYNLILRGTLAVHFSDAQCGFKAIRSDVAAELLPHIQDTGWFFDTELLVLAERSGLRVHEVPVDWVDDPDSSVDIVATATADLRGVARLTRSLVSGKIPTADIRRRLVSEPEDERPSFGAQVGRFAAVGLLSTLAYVVLYLLLRNDMSAQWSNFIALAVTAVGNTAANRRYTFGVRGPQHRWRHQVQGLVVFGVGLALTSGSLFALHALAPGAANGVELAVLVLANVAATVVRFLGLRVWVFAHRRSAPSPSVSSIGALR
;
A
#
# COMPACT_ATOMS: atom_id res chain seq x y z
N MET A 1 -2.64 22.53 -37.82
CA MET A 1 -3.19 22.32 -36.46
C MET A 1 -3.67 20.88 -36.41
N ASP A 2 -2.85 20.04 -35.86
CA ASP A 2 -3.05 18.58 -35.80
C ASP A 2 -3.80 18.25 -34.51
N THR A 3 -5.03 17.77 -34.65
CA THR A 3 -5.97 17.50 -33.52
C THR A 3 -6.09 15.98 -33.30
N SER A 4 -4.98 15.27 -33.08
CA SER A 4 -5.04 13.84 -32.86
C SER A 4 -4.06 13.36 -31.79
N THR A 5 -4.27 13.71 -30.53
CA THR A 5 -3.78 12.94 -29.39
C THR A 5 -4.62 13.23 -28.15
N LEU A 6 -5.87 12.78 -28.18
CA LEU A 6 -6.56 12.50 -26.91
C LEU A 6 -6.01 11.15 -26.40
N PRO A 7 -5.66 11.04 -25.11
CA PRO A 7 -5.30 9.75 -24.55
C PRO A 7 -6.46 8.77 -24.66
N ALA A 8 -6.14 7.51 -24.94
CA ALA A 8 -7.10 6.41 -25.04
C ALA A 8 -8.01 6.36 -23.80
N PRO A 9 -9.28 5.98 -23.95
CA PRO A 9 -10.19 5.85 -22.82
C PRO A 9 -9.69 4.76 -21.87
N PHE A 10 -9.86 5.06 -20.59
CA PHE A 10 -9.54 4.25 -19.42
C PHE A 10 -9.77 2.75 -19.62
N ASP A 11 -8.80 1.94 -19.13
CA ASP A 11 -8.86 0.49 -19.09
C ASP A 11 -10.21 -0.03 -18.59
N GLU A 12 -10.63 -1.16 -19.17
CA GLU A 12 -11.85 -1.90 -18.84
C GLU A 12 -11.99 -2.13 -17.33
N HIS A 13 -12.61 -1.17 -16.64
CA HIS A 13 -13.22 -1.43 -15.35
C HIS A 13 -14.21 -2.59 -15.54
N THR A 14 -14.11 -3.60 -14.70
CA THR A 14 -15.06 -4.72 -14.61
C THR A 14 -16.45 -4.18 -14.88
N ALA A 15 -17.03 -4.56 -16.02
CA ALA A 15 -18.32 -4.01 -16.45
C ALA A 15 -19.36 -4.31 -15.38
N LEU A 16 -19.86 -3.27 -14.71
CA LEU A 16 -20.93 -3.38 -13.72
C LEU A 16 -22.11 -4.11 -14.36
N ALA A 17 -22.74 -5.01 -13.60
CA ALA A 17 -23.99 -5.62 -14.03
C ALA A 17 -25.00 -4.52 -14.39
N PRO A 18 -25.74 -4.63 -15.50
CA PRO A 18 -26.71 -3.60 -15.88
C PRO A 18 -27.68 -3.34 -14.74
N GLY A 19 -27.56 -2.16 -14.11
CA GLY A 19 -28.43 -1.77 -12.98
C GLY A 19 -27.76 -1.73 -11.61
N ALA A 20 -26.52 -2.22 -11.44
CA ALA A 20 -25.78 -2.14 -10.18
C ALA A 20 -25.49 -0.68 -9.77
N PRO A 21 -25.50 -0.34 -8.46
CA PRO A 21 -25.14 0.99 -7.99
C PRO A 21 -23.63 1.23 -8.11
N VAL A 22 -23.23 2.48 -8.30
CA VAL A 22 -21.82 2.87 -8.23
C VAL A 22 -21.37 2.96 -6.78
N LEU A 23 -22.24 3.40 -5.88
CA LEU A 23 -21.96 3.58 -4.46
C LEU A 23 -23.01 2.87 -3.61
N ASP A 24 -22.54 2.11 -2.60
CA ASP A 24 -23.37 1.55 -1.52
C ASP A 24 -22.90 2.13 -0.18
N VAL A 25 -23.72 2.98 0.43
CA VAL A 25 -23.42 3.58 1.74
C VAL A 25 -24.07 2.72 2.83
N VAL A 26 -23.24 2.04 3.58
CA VAL A 26 -23.66 1.18 4.70
C VAL A 26 -23.78 2.01 5.97
N VAL A 27 -24.92 1.95 6.62
CA VAL A 27 -25.18 2.57 7.92
C VAL A 27 -25.37 1.46 8.96
N PRO A 28 -24.32 1.12 9.73
CA PRO A 28 -24.42 0.11 10.78
C PRO A 28 -25.17 0.70 11.98
N VAL A 29 -26.21 0.01 12.45
CA VAL A 29 -27.07 0.48 13.54
C VAL A 29 -27.23 -0.59 14.62
N TYR A 30 -27.32 -0.12 15.88
CA TYR A 30 -27.63 -0.96 17.03
C TYR A 30 -28.41 -0.18 18.08
N ASN A 31 -29.72 -0.44 18.19
CA ASN A 31 -30.64 0.27 19.08
C ASN A 31 -30.68 1.78 18.80
N GLU A 32 -30.97 2.15 17.56
CA GLU A 32 -30.97 3.51 17.05
C GLU A 32 -32.38 3.94 16.59
N GLU A 33 -33.41 3.53 17.31
CA GLU A 33 -34.81 3.78 16.93
C GLU A 33 -35.17 5.26 16.80
N ARG A 34 -34.42 6.14 17.47
CA ARG A 34 -34.63 7.60 17.45
C ARG A 34 -33.96 8.28 16.27
N ASP A 35 -32.72 7.88 16.00
CA ASP A 35 -31.83 8.62 15.08
C ASP A 35 -31.82 8.03 13.68
N LEU A 36 -32.22 6.76 13.51
CA LEU A 36 -32.16 6.06 12.23
C LEU A 36 -32.99 6.76 11.13
N ALA A 37 -34.25 7.10 11.41
CA ALA A 37 -35.14 7.65 10.37
C ALA A 37 -34.66 9.02 9.88
N PRO A 38 -34.42 10.03 10.74
CA PRO A 38 -33.95 11.35 10.28
C PRO A 38 -32.60 11.27 9.59
N SER A 39 -31.70 10.37 10.01
CA SER A 39 -30.38 10.21 9.42
C SER A 39 -30.45 9.63 8.01
N VAL A 40 -31.19 8.56 7.81
CA VAL A 40 -31.37 7.96 6.47
C VAL A 40 -32.11 8.90 5.52
N GLU A 41 -33.13 9.62 5.99
CA GLU A 41 -33.84 10.63 5.19
C GLU A 41 -32.91 11.74 4.74
N ARG A 42 -32.06 12.25 5.63
CA ARG A 42 -31.07 13.28 5.33
C ARG A 42 -29.98 12.77 4.33
N LEU A 43 -29.47 11.59 4.55
CA LEU A 43 -28.48 10.94 3.68
C LEU A 43 -29.07 10.70 2.27
N HIS A 44 -30.30 10.14 2.19
CA HIS A 44 -31.00 9.90 0.94
C HIS A 44 -31.24 11.19 0.16
N ALA A 45 -31.74 12.24 0.83
CA ALA A 45 -31.95 13.54 0.22
C ALA A 45 -30.65 14.17 -0.29
N TYR A 46 -29.56 14.02 0.46
CA TYR A 46 -28.23 14.49 0.05
C TYR A 46 -27.76 13.78 -1.22
N LEU A 47 -27.77 12.44 -1.22
CA LEU A 47 -27.31 11.64 -2.36
C LEU A 47 -28.16 11.86 -3.60
N THR A 48 -29.48 11.96 -3.46
CA THR A 48 -30.39 12.27 -4.59
C THR A 48 -30.08 13.61 -5.24
N ARG A 49 -29.68 14.60 -4.44
CA ARG A 49 -29.36 15.94 -4.95
C ARG A 49 -27.94 16.05 -5.50
N ALA A 50 -26.96 15.43 -4.83
CA ALA A 50 -25.54 15.73 -5.04
C ALA A 50 -24.76 14.62 -5.76
N PHE A 51 -25.20 13.37 -5.71
CA PHE A 51 -24.47 12.23 -6.29
C PHE A 51 -24.98 11.94 -7.71
N PRO A 52 -24.10 12.02 -8.75
CA PRO A 52 -24.58 11.96 -10.14
C PRO A 52 -24.81 10.53 -10.67
N TYR A 53 -24.51 9.51 -9.87
CA TYR A 53 -24.61 8.10 -10.27
C TYR A 53 -25.66 7.37 -9.44
N ARG A 54 -25.95 6.12 -9.79
CA ARG A 54 -26.81 5.26 -8.98
C ARG A 54 -26.15 4.97 -7.64
N PHE A 55 -26.92 5.06 -6.57
CA PHE A 55 -26.50 4.72 -5.22
C PHE A 55 -27.46 3.78 -4.54
N ARG A 56 -26.99 3.15 -3.49
CA ARG A 56 -27.74 2.39 -2.52
C ARG A 56 -27.37 2.85 -1.11
N ILE A 57 -28.33 2.84 -0.21
CA ILE A 57 -28.12 2.98 1.23
C ILE A 57 -28.52 1.66 1.84
N THR A 58 -27.57 0.98 2.48
CA THR A 58 -27.82 -0.30 3.16
C THR A 58 -27.80 -0.11 4.68
N ILE A 59 -28.98 -0.21 5.30
CA ILE A 59 -29.10 -0.17 6.76
C ILE A 59 -28.70 -1.54 7.29
N ALA A 60 -27.57 -1.62 8.01
CA ALA A 60 -27.06 -2.86 8.58
C ALA A 60 -27.43 -2.95 10.07
N ASP A 61 -28.58 -3.58 10.36
CA ASP A 61 -29.05 -3.79 11.73
C ASP A 61 -28.23 -4.86 12.44
N ASN A 62 -27.46 -4.42 13.41
CA ASN A 62 -26.46 -5.19 14.15
C ASN A 62 -27.05 -5.91 15.36
N ALA A 63 -28.14 -6.68 15.16
CA ALA A 63 -28.90 -7.39 16.17
C ALA A 63 -29.60 -6.48 17.19
N SER A 64 -30.26 -5.42 16.74
CA SER A 64 -31.03 -4.51 17.61
C SER A 64 -32.17 -5.22 18.31
N THR A 65 -32.51 -4.75 19.52
CA THR A 65 -33.55 -5.30 20.40
C THR A 65 -34.71 -4.32 20.64
N ASP A 66 -34.61 -3.11 20.10
CA ASP A 66 -35.62 -2.04 20.13
C ASP A 66 -36.43 -1.96 18.84
N GLY A 67 -37.02 -0.80 18.54
CA GLY A 67 -37.81 -0.53 17.32
C GLY A 67 -37.00 -0.37 16.03
N THR A 68 -35.66 -0.36 16.08
CA THR A 68 -34.76 -0.16 14.93
C THR A 68 -35.08 -1.04 13.72
N PRO A 69 -35.30 -2.39 13.87
CA PRO A 69 -35.56 -3.25 12.71
C PRO A 69 -36.86 -2.88 11.96
N LEU A 70 -37.89 -2.46 12.69
CA LEU A 70 -39.16 -2.05 12.09
C LEU A 70 -39.02 -0.73 11.32
N ILE A 71 -38.21 0.20 11.84
CA ILE A 71 -37.93 1.47 11.21
C ILE A 71 -37.10 1.25 9.94
N ALA A 72 -36.07 0.41 10.00
CA ALA A 72 -35.25 0.04 8.85
C ALA A 72 -36.08 -0.57 7.71
N ALA A 73 -36.99 -1.49 8.04
CA ALA A 73 -37.88 -2.10 7.04
C ALA A 73 -38.84 -1.07 6.40
N ARG A 74 -39.38 -0.14 7.19
CA ARG A 74 -40.22 0.97 6.65
C ARG A 74 -39.46 1.91 5.73
N LEU A 75 -38.22 2.26 6.08
CA LEU A 75 -37.36 3.11 5.26
C LEU A 75 -37.02 2.44 3.93
N ALA A 76 -36.72 1.16 3.93
CA ALA A 76 -36.47 0.37 2.73
C ALA A 76 -37.70 0.25 1.81
N GLN A 77 -38.90 0.29 2.37
CA GLN A 77 -40.15 0.32 1.58
C GLN A 77 -40.47 1.72 1.04
N ARG A 78 -40.06 2.76 1.74
CA ARG A 78 -40.42 4.16 1.42
C ARG A 78 -39.50 4.79 0.39
N PHE A 79 -38.23 4.44 0.38
CA PHE A 79 -37.25 5.09 -0.46
C PHE A 79 -36.62 4.10 -1.46
N ASP A 80 -36.63 4.46 -2.73
CA ASP A 80 -35.89 3.75 -3.76
C ASP A 80 -34.38 3.82 -3.46
N GLY A 81 -33.67 2.70 -3.63
CA GLY A 81 -32.25 2.62 -3.33
C GLY A 81 -31.92 2.48 -1.85
N VAL A 82 -32.89 2.36 -0.96
CA VAL A 82 -32.67 2.00 0.44
C VAL A 82 -32.99 0.53 0.66
N THR A 83 -32.08 -0.19 1.28
CA THR A 83 -32.23 -1.61 1.66
C THR A 83 -31.88 -1.82 3.13
N ASN A 84 -32.30 -2.93 3.72
CA ASN A 84 -31.94 -3.29 5.07
C ASN A 84 -31.47 -4.74 5.17
N VAL A 85 -30.45 -4.96 5.97
CA VAL A 85 -29.91 -6.28 6.31
C VAL A 85 -29.90 -6.41 7.82
N ARG A 86 -30.50 -7.48 8.36
CA ARG A 86 -30.46 -7.78 9.79
C ARG A 86 -29.48 -8.89 10.08
N LEU A 87 -28.60 -8.66 11.04
CA LEU A 87 -27.66 -9.64 11.56
C LEU A 87 -28.21 -10.26 12.85
N GLU A 88 -27.89 -11.52 13.12
CA GLU A 88 -28.30 -12.21 14.34
C GLU A 88 -27.34 -11.96 15.52
N GLN A 89 -26.11 -11.54 15.24
CA GLN A 89 -25.05 -11.35 16.24
C GLN A 89 -24.45 -9.96 16.14
N LYS A 90 -24.33 -9.31 17.30
CA LYS A 90 -23.70 -7.99 17.42
C LYS A 90 -22.23 -8.02 17.01
N GLY A 91 -21.79 -6.97 16.31
CA GLY A 91 -20.41 -6.76 15.89
C GLY A 91 -20.36 -5.77 14.73
N ARG A 92 -19.90 -4.54 14.97
CA ARG A 92 -19.83 -3.49 13.92
C ARG A 92 -19.00 -3.95 12.72
N GLY A 93 -17.80 -4.48 12.96
CA GLY A 93 -16.97 -5.04 11.90
C GLY A 93 -17.62 -6.21 11.17
N ARG A 94 -18.41 -7.05 11.88
CA ARG A 94 -19.18 -8.12 11.27
C ARG A 94 -20.25 -7.56 10.32
N ALA A 95 -21.00 -6.56 10.76
CA ALA A 95 -22.01 -5.92 9.94
C ALA A 95 -21.42 -5.36 8.64
N LEU A 96 -20.31 -4.60 8.74
CA LEU A 96 -19.62 -4.06 7.59
C LEU A 96 -19.06 -5.14 6.67
N SER A 97 -18.37 -6.15 7.20
CA SER A 97 -17.85 -7.27 6.40
C SER A 97 -18.94 -8.00 5.65
N THR A 98 -20.07 -8.29 6.31
CA THR A 98 -21.18 -9.03 5.70
C THR A 98 -21.81 -8.26 4.55
N VAL A 99 -22.10 -6.98 4.76
CA VAL A 99 -22.73 -6.14 3.73
C VAL A 99 -21.77 -5.86 2.58
N TRP A 100 -20.52 -5.52 2.87
CA TRP A 100 -19.50 -5.23 1.84
C TRP A 100 -19.19 -6.44 0.97
N ALA A 101 -19.10 -7.64 1.58
CA ALA A 101 -18.87 -8.88 0.83
C ALA A 101 -20.03 -9.26 -0.10
N ALA A 102 -21.26 -8.83 0.24
CA ALA A 102 -22.46 -9.11 -0.54
C ALA A 102 -22.83 -7.99 -1.53
N SER A 103 -22.18 -6.84 -1.44
CA SER A 103 -22.48 -5.67 -2.29
C SER A 103 -21.98 -5.86 -3.71
N ASP A 104 -22.81 -5.50 -4.69
CA ASP A 104 -22.49 -5.46 -6.11
C ASP A 104 -22.12 -4.05 -6.60
N ALA A 105 -21.98 -3.08 -5.67
CA ALA A 105 -21.56 -1.73 -5.96
C ALA A 105 -20.06 -1.67 -6.34
N GLU A 106 -19.65 -0.66 -7.11
CA GLU A 106 -18.24 -0.40 -7.43
C GLU A 106 -17.45 0.06 -6.20
N VAL A 107 -18.09 0.92 -5.39
CA VAL A 107 -17.54 1.47 -4.15
C VAL A 107 -18.50 1.18 -3.02
N VAL A 108 -17.99 0.66 -1.93
CA VAL A 108 -18.72 0.52 -0.67
C VAL A 108 -18.18 1.53 0.34
N ALA A 109 -19.08 2.23 0.99
CA ALA A 109 -18.75 3.18 2.03
C ALA A 109 -19.50 2.84 3.32
N TYR A 110 -19.09 3.39 4.44
CA TYR A 110 -19.91 3.42 5.64
C TYR A 110 -19.79 4.74 6.37
N MET A 111 -20.85 5.05 7.10
CA MET A 111 -20.88 6.19 8.01
C MET A 111 -21.74 5.84 9.23
N ASP A 112 -21.40 6.50 10.34
CA ASP A 112 -22.17 6.32 11.58
C ASP A 112 -23.55 6.96 11.44
N VAL A 113 -24.55 6.38 12.10
CA VAL A 113 -25.96 6.77 11.97
C VAL A 113 -26.24 8.18 12.50
N ASP A 114 -25.45 8.66 13.46
CA ASP A 114 -25.57 9.97 14.07
C ASP A 114 -25.22 11.13 13.12
N LEU A 115 -24.67 10.82 11.94
CA LEU A 115 -24.18 11.79 10.97
C LEU A 115 -23.26 12.84 11.60
N SER A 116 -22.44 12.43 12.56
CA SER A 116 -21.42 13.28 13.21
C SER A 116 -20.43 13.89 12.21
N THR A 117 -20.26 13.26 11.05
CA THR A 117 -19.47 13.78 9.92
C THR A 117 -20.36 14.54 8.96
N ASP A 118 -19.92 15.71 8.50
CA ASP A 118 -20.63 16.46 7.49
C ASP A 118 -20.73 15.66 6.17
N LEU A 119 -21.94 15.59 5.61
CA LEU A 119 -22.24 14.88 4.37
C LEU A 119 -21.50 15.46 3.16
N ASP A 120 -21.13 16.73 3.15
CA ASP A 120 -20.38 17.35 2.07
C ASP A 120 -18.98 16.73 1.89
N ALA A 121 -18.45 16.02 2.90
CA ALA A 121 -17.24 15.24 2.79
C ALA A 121 -17.41 13.91 2.01
N LEU A 122 -18.66 13.45 1.74
CA LEU A 122 -18.90 12.17 1.08
C LEU A 122 -18.44 12.15 -0.38
N LEU A 123 -18.68 13.19 -1.14
CA LEU A 123 -18.21 13.26 -2.53
C LEU A 123 -16.68 13.28 -2.63
N PRO A 124 -15.94 14.11 -1.87
CA PRO A 124 -14.49 14.05 -1.81
C PRO A 124 -13.96 12.67 -1.36
N LEU A 125 -14.68 11.96 -0.50
CA LEU A 125 -14.29 10.63 -0.04
C LEU A 125 -14.35 9.58 -1.16
N VAL A 126 -15.45 9.56 -1.94
CA VAL A 126 -15.70 8.50 -2.92
C VAL A 126 -15.13 8.79 -4.31
N ALA A 127 -14.99 10.04 -4.71
CA ALA A 127 -14.50 10.41 -6.04
C ALA A 127 -13.12 9.82 -6.39
N PRO A 128 -12.11 9.80 -5.50
CA PRO A 128 -10.82 9.16 -5.79
C PRO A 128 -10.89 7.65 -5.97
N LEU A 129 -11.92 6.99 -5.42
CA LEU A 129 -12.14 5.56 -5.57
C LEU A 129 -12.81 5.25 -6.90
N ILE A 130 -13.86 5.98 -7.25
CA ILE A 130 -14.58 5.86 -8.53
C ILE A 130 -13.64 6.15 -9.71
N SER A 131 -12.74 7.13 -9.58
CA SER A 131 -11.74 7.44 -10.61
C SER A 131 -10.53 6.50 -10.64
N GLY A 132 -10.46 5.47 -9.76
CA GLY A 132 -9.32 4.55 -9.66
C GLY A 132 -8.03 5.17 -9.11
N HIS A 133 -8.07 6.45 -8.67
CA HIS A 133 -6.91 7.12 -8.11
C HIS A 133 -6.47 6.50 -6.77
N SER A 134 -7.40 6.04 -5.96
CA SER A 134 -7.15 5.44 -4.66
C SER A 134 -7.91 4.13 -4.48
N HIS A 135 -7.51 3.33 -3.50
CA HIS A 135 -8.08 2.02 -3.22
C HIS A 135 -9.00 2.06 -2.00
N VAL A 136 -8.64 2.88 -1.02
CA VAL A 136 -9.36 3.12 0.24
C VAL A 136 -9.40 4.62 0.47
N ALA A 137 -10.46 5.13 1.06
CA ALA A 137 -10.57 6.52 1.50
C ALA A 137 -11.12 6.58 2.92
N ILE A 138 -10.62 7.53 3.70
CA ILE A 138 -11.03 7.75 5.09
C ILE A 138 -11.30 9.23 5.35
N GLY A 139 -12.30 9.51 6.16
CA GLY A 139 -12.39 10.78 6.85
C GLY A 139 -11.34 10.88 7.94
N SER A 140 -10.74 12.02 8.11
CA SER A 140 -9.78 12.26 9.18
C SER A 140 -10.15 13.49 10.00
N ARG A 141 -10.35 13.27 11.29
CA ARG A 141 -10.56 14.32 12.29
C ARG A 141 -9.23 14.97 12.73
N LEU A 142 -8.10 14.35 12.36
CA LEU A 142 -6.76 14.76 12.74
C LEU A 142 -5.99 15.42 11.58
N ALA A 143 -6.57 15.46 10.38
CA ALA A 143 -5.98 16.11 9.23
C ALA A 143 -6.01 17.64 9.35
N ARG A 144 -5.12 18.31 8.62
CA ARG A 144 -5.14 19.78 8.55
C ARG A 144 -6.40 20.25 7.82
N GLY A 145 -7.15 21.15 8.44
CA GLY A 145 -8.40 21.69 7.87
C GLY A 145 -9.65 21.01 8.43
N SER A 146 -9.54 20.01 9.31
CA SER A 146 -10.69 19.46 10.03
C SER A 146 -11.15 20.39 11.14
N HIS A 147 -12.47 20.63 11.21
CA HIS A 147 -13.10 21.36 12.30
C HIS A 147 -13.79 20.35 13.22
N VAL A 148 -13.18 20.08 14.37
CA VAL A 148 -13.64 19.03 15.27
C VAL A 148 -14.07 19.63 16.61
N VAL A 149 -15.33 19.42 16.94
CA VAL A 149 -15.90 19.78 18.25
C VAL A 149 -16.01 18.51 19.09
N ARG A 150 -15.05 18.29 19.99
CA ARG A 150 -15.06 17.14 20.91
C ARG A 150 -14.35 17.43 22.22
N GLY A 151 -14.62 16.61 23.22
CA GLY A 151 -13.98 16.74 24.53
C GLY A 151 -12.47 16.45 24.51
N PRO A 152 -11.65 17.18 25.31
CA PRO A 152 -10.18 17.05 25.30
C PRO A 152 -9.69 15.65 25.65
N LYS A 153 -10.41 14.91 26.48
CA LYS A 153 -10.09 13.52 26.84
C LYS A 153 -10.08 12.59 25.60
N ARG A 154 -11.12 12.68 24.76
CA ARG A 154 -11.23 11.88 23.53
C ARG A 154 -10.17 12.26 22.50
N GLU A 155 -9.83 13.56 22.43
CA GLU A 155 -8.76 14.05 21.57
C GLU A 155 -7.41 13.40 21.92
N VAL A 156 -7.03 13.44 23.21
CA VAL A 156 -5.76 12.86 23.69
C VAL A 156 -5.72 11.35 23.42
N ILE A 157 -6.80 10.62 23.73
CA ILE A 157 -6.87 9.17 23.52
C ILE A 157 -6.69 8.83 22.04
N SER A 158 -7.39 9.53 21.15
CA SER A 158 -7.28 9.30 19.72
C SER A 158 -5.87 9.56 19.17
N ARG A 159 -5.21 10.65 19.63
CA ARG A 159 -3.82 10.94 19.24
C ARG A 159 -2.83 9.89 19.75
N CYS A 160 -2.97 9.48 21.02
CA CYS A 160 -2.14 8.42 21.61
C CYS A 160 -2.32 7.10 20.87
N TYR A 161 -3.55 6.74 20.53
CA TYR A 161 -3.84 5.53 19.78
C TYR A 161 -3.16 5.54 18.39
N ASN A 162 -3.33 6.60 17.61
CA ASN A 162 -2.68 6.71 16.30
C ASN A 162 -1.14 6.76 16.40
N LEU A 163 -0.59 7.33 17.49
CA LEU A 163 0.86 7.30 17.76
C LEU A 163 1.35 5.86 18.01
N ILE A 164 0.60 5.06 18.79
CA ILE A 164 0.90 3.64 19.02
C ILE A 164 0.90 2.88 17.68
N LEU A 165 -0.11 3.07 16.84
CA LEU A 165 -0.19 2.42 15.53
C LEU A 165 1.01 2.77 14.63
N ARG A 166 1.38 4.05 14.59
CA ARG A 166 2.56 4.51 13.84
C ARG A 166 3.86 3.88 14.35
N GLY A 167 4.04 3.82 15.66
CA GLY A 167 5.23 3.24 16.28
C GLY A 167 5.34 1.72 16.16
N THR A 168 4.21 1.00 16.20
CA THR A 168 4.19 -0.47 16.21
C THR A 168 4.00 -1.08 14.81
N LEU A 169 3.14 -0.49 14.00
CA LEU A 169 2.72 -1.03 12.70
C LEU A 169 3.27 -0.21 11.51
N ALA A 170 4.03 0.87 11.77
CA ALA A 170 4.64 1.74 10.77
C ALA A 170 3.63 2.22 9.71
N VAL A 171 2.44 2.66 10.16
CA VAL A 171 1.36 3.20 9.34
C VAL A 171 1.50 4.71 9.16
N HIS A 172 0.92 5.26 8.10
CA HIS A 172 1.01 6.67 7.74
C HIS A 172 -0.32 7.40 7.85
N PHE A 173 -1.46 6.69 7.78
CA PHE A 173 -2.77 7.32 7.94
C PHE A 173 -2.89 8.06 9.28
N SER A 174 -3.70 9.12 9.29
CA SER A 174 -3.79 10.01 10.44
C SER A 174 -4.85 9.60 11.45
N ASP A 175 -5.97 9.01 11.02
CA ASP A 175 -7.10 8.65 11.89
C ASP A 175 -7.68 7.26 11.57
N ALA A 176 -7.34 6.27 12.39
CA ALA A 176 -7.83 4.89 12.23
C ALA A 176 -9.32 4.73 12.56
N GLN A 177 -9.86 5.55 13.48
CA GLN A 177 -11.16 5.31 14.13
C GLN A 177 -12.26 6.28 13.68
N CYS A 178 -12.05 7.07 12.63
CA CYS A 178 -13.13 7.88 12.08
C CYS A 178 -14.21 6.98 11.46
N GLY A 179 -15.45 7.15 11.88
CA GLY A 179 -16.61 6.38 11.39
C GLY A 179 -17.09 6.79 10.00
N PHE A 180 -16.17 7.14 9.11
CA PHE A 180 -16.45 7.61 7.77
C PHE A 180 -15.38 7.12 6.81
N LYS A 181 -15.66 6.04 6.10
CA LYS A 181 -14.70 5.36 5.21
C LYS A 181 -15.37 4.82 3.97
N ALA A 182 -14.57 4.69 2.91
CA ALA A 182 -14.97 4.06 1.67
C ALA A 182 -13.84 3.19 1.12
N ILE A 183 -14.21 2.16 0.37
CA ILE A 183 -13.28 1.22 -0.24
C ILE A 183 -13.86 0.74 -1.57
N ARG A 184 -13.03 0.49 -2.55
CA ARG A 184 -13.43 -0.19 -3.78
C ARG A 184 -13.83 -1.63 -3.46
N SER A 185 -14.87 -2.13 -4.11
CA SER A 185 -15.40 -3.48 -3.82
C SER A 185 -14.43 -4.60 -4.17
N ASP A 186 -13.64 -4.45 -5.24
CA ASP A 186 -12.56 -5.39 -5.58
C ASP A 186 -11.47 -5.44 -4.49
N VAL A 187 -11.17 -4.29 -3.89
CA VAL A 187 -10.21 -4.18 -2.77
C VAL A 187 -10.79 -4.79 -1.50
N ALA A 188 -12.07 -4.54 -1.22
CA ALA A 188 -12.76 -5.13 -0.08
C ALA A 188 -12.78 -6.66 -0.19
N ALA A 189 -13.09 -7.23 -1.36
CA ALA A 189 -13.09 -8.67 -1.60
C ALA A 189 -11.73 -9.33 -1.31
N GLU A 190 -10.62 -8.64 -1.57
CA GLU A 190 -9.27 -9.15 -1.28
C GLU A 190 -8.84 -8.96 0.17
N LEU A 191 -9.31 -7.92 0.87
CA LEU A 191 -8.87 -7.62 2.24
C LEU A 191 -9.74 -8.30 3.31
N LEU A 192 -11.07 -8.35 3.12
CA LEU A 192 -12.01 -8.87 4.12
C LEU A 192 -11.69 -10.28 4.60
N PRO A 193 -11.26 -11.25 3.76
CA PRO A 193 -10.91 -12.60 4.21
C PRO A 193 -9.75 -12.65 5.21
N HIS A 194 -8.96 -11.58 5.30
CA HIS A 194 -7.80 -11.49 6.18
C HIS A 194 -8.06 -10.69 7.45
N ILE A 195 -9.24 -10.08 7.59
CA ILE A 195 -9.65 -9.33 8.77
C ILE A 195 -10.31 -10.31 9.76
N GLN A 196 -9.83 -10.30 10.99
CA GLN A 196 -10.33 -11.19 12.04
C GLN A 196 -11.23 -10.49 13.05
N ASP A 197 -11.10 -9.18 13.20
CA ASP A 197 -11.88 -8.43 14.16
C ASP A 197 -13.30 -8.19 13.67
N THR A 198 -14.26 -8.46 14.53
CA THR A 198 -15.68 -8.26 14.25
C THR A 198 -16.27 -7.05 14.98
N GLY A 199 -15.47 -6.34 15.77
CA GLY A 199 -15.85 -5.20 16.59
C GLY A 199 -15.28 -3.87 16.08
N TRP A 200 -14.75 -3.08 17.00
CA TRP A 200 -14.22 -1.74 16.72
C TRP A 200 -12.82 -1.74 16.09
N PHE A 201 -12.00 -2.75 16.35
CA PHE A 201 -10.66 -2.87 15.78
C PHE A 201 -10.67 -3.21 14.28
N PHE A 202 -11.82 -3.62 13.72
CA PHE A 202 -12.02 -3.87 12.30
C PHE A 202 -11.45 -2.76 11.41
N ASP A 203 -11.77 -1.52 11.73
CA ASP A 203 -11.31 -0.35 10.98
C ASP A 203 -9.78 -0.23 10.92
N THR A 204 -9.15 -0.43 12.07
CA THR A 204 -7.69 -0.40 12.18
C THR A 204 -7.06 -1.54 11.39
N GLU A 205 -7.61 -2.75 11.51
CA GLU A 205 -7.11 -3.94 10.81
C GLU A 205 -7.21 -3.75 9.29
N LEU A 206 -8.35 -3.25 8.79
CA LEU A 206 -8.58 -2.92 7.38
C LEU A 206 -7.51 -1.95 6.84
N LEU A 207 -7.30 -0.82 7.53
CA LEU A 207 -6.38 0.21 7.07
C LEU A 207 -4.93 -0.23 7.12
N VAL A 208 -4.54 -0.95 8.18
CA VAL A 208 -3.20 -1.51 8.29
C VAL A 208 -2.94 -2.50 7.16
N LEU A 209 -3.88 -3.39 6.86
CA LEU A 209 -3.75 -4.35 5.76
C LEU A 209 -3.66 -3.64 4.41
N ALA A 210 -4.46 -2.60 4.17
CA ALA A 210 -4.40 -1.80 2.97
C ALA A 210 -3.00 -1.17 2.79
N GLU A 211 -2.48 -0.44 3.79
CA GLU A 211 -1.16 0.18 3.68
C GLU A 211 -0.03 -0.83 3.58
N ARG A 212 -0.07 -1.91 4.35
CA ARG A 212 0.96 -2.97 4.32
C ARG A 212 0.96 -3.72 3.00
N SER A 213 -0.16 -3.77 2.31
CA SER A 213 -0.28 -4.28 0.93
C SER A 213 0.13 -3.25 -0.12
N GLY A 214 0.50 -2.02 0.27
CA GLY A 214 0.96 -0.97 -0.63
C GLY A 214 -0.18 -0.31 -1.42
N LEU A 215 -1.40 -0.41 -0.92
CA LEU A 215 -2.57 0.25 -1.49
C LEU A 215 -2.58 1.75 -1.14
N ARG A 216 -3.14 2.56 -2.01
CA ARG A 216 -3.28 4.00 -1.79
C ARG A 216 -4.48 4.28 -0.89
N VAL A 217 -4.22 4.91 0.26
CA VAL A 217 -5.25 5.42 1.17
C VAL A 217 -5.37 6.92 0.97
N HIS A 218 -6.57 7.39 0.65
CA HIS A 218 -6.90 8.81 0.54
C HIS A 218 -7.49 9.31 1.85
N GLU A 219 -7.06 10.48 2.32
CA GLU A 219 -7.58 11.09 3.55
C GLU A 219 -8.30 12.39 3.23
N VAL A 220 -9.52 12.52 3.73
CA VAL A 220 -10.35 13.72 3.61
C VAL A 220 -10.48 14.37 4.97
N PRO A 221 -10.09 15.65 5.15
CA PRO A 221 -10.42 16.40 6.35
C PRO A 221 -11.94 16.45 6.52
N VAL A 222 -12.42 16.16 7.72
CA VAL A 222 -13.86 16.16 8.00
C VAL A 222 -14.21 17.11 9.14
N ASP A 223 -15.35 17.75 8.99
CA ASP A 223 -15.99 18.46 10.09
C ASP A 223 -16.75 17.42 10.91
N TRP A 224 -16.50 17.42 12.21
CA TRP A 224 -17.01 16.43 13.14
C TRP A 224 -17.57 17.10 14.40
N VAL A 225 -18.78 16.73 14.75
CA VAL A 225 -19.40 17.13 16.01
C VAL A 225 -19.64 15.87 16.84
N ASP A 226 -19.02 15.77 18.01
CA ASP A 226 -19.10 14.61 18.89
C ASP A 226 -20.50 14.48 19.50
N ASP A 227 -21.09 13.28 19.45
CA ASP A 227 -22.32 12.98 20.15
C ASP A 227 -22.05 12.90 21.67
N PRO A 228 -22.70 13.73 22.49
CA PRO A 228 -22.54 13.71 23.95
C PRO A 228 -23.06 12.41 24.59
N ASP A 229 -24.03 11.73 23.96
CA ASP A 229 -24.73 10.55 24.51
C ASP A 229 -24.04 9.21 24.13
N SER A 230 -22.82 9.28 23.58
CA SER A 230 -22.05 8.09 23.18
C SER A 230 -21.78 7.13 24.35
N SER A 231 -22.23 5.89 24.18
CA SER A 231 -22.18 4.79 25.17
C SER A 231 -20.91 3.91 25.09
N VAL A 232 -19.84 4.33 24.42
CA VAL A 232 -18.63 3.51 24.22
C VAL A 232 -17.82 3.40 25.51
N ASP A 233 -17.61 2.17 26.00
CA ASP A 233 -16.66 1.88 27.10
C ASP A 233 -15.22 2.03 26.60
N ILE A 234 -14.59 3.14 26.98
CA ILE A 234 -13.24 3.52 26.53
C ILE A 234 -12.19 2.50 26.99
N VAL A 235 -12.29 1.98 28.22
CA VAL A 235 -11.27 1.07 28.78
C VAL A 235 -11.35 -0.30 28.14
N ALA A 236 -12.55 -0.84 28.00
CA ALA A 236 -12.78 -2.12 27.32
C ALA A 236 -12.34 -2.05 25.85
N THR A 237 -12.68 -0.96 25.15
CA THR A 237 -12.29 -0.74 23.77
C THR A 237 -10.77 -0.62 23.60
N ALA A 238 -10.10 0.20 24.42
CA ALA A 238 -8.65 0.35 24.37
C ALA A 238 -7.91 -0.97 24.65
N THR A 239 -8.42 -1.78 25.58
CA THR A 239 -7.84 -3.09 25.88
C THR A 239 -8.02 -4.07 24.70
N ALA A 240 -9.17 -4.07 24.05
CA ALA A 240 -9.45 -4.87 22.87
C ALA A 240 -8.56 -4.44 21.69
N ASP A 241 -8.41 -3.13 21.48
CA ASP A 241 -7.57 -2.56 20.44
C ASP A 241 -6.09 -2.96 20.62
N LEU A 242 -5.54 -2.87 21.83
CA LEU A 242 -4.16 -3.30 22.10
C LEU A 242 -3.94 -4.79 21.85
N ARG A 243 -4.92 -5.65 22.19
CA ARG A 243 -4.87 -7.08 21.84
C ARG A 243 -4.93 -7.27 20.33
N GLY A 244 -5.76 -6.50 19.64
CA GLY A 244 -5.85 -6.46 18.19
C GLY A 244 -4.52 -6.09 17.53
N VAL A 245 -3.86 -5.02 18.00
CA VAL A 245 -2.52 -4.61 17.54
C VAL A 245 -1.50 -5.74 17.71
N ALA A 246 -1.47 -6.37 18.89
CA ALA A 246 -0.52 -7.48 19.15
C ALA A 246 -0.78 -8.69 18.24
N ARG A 247 -2.06 -9.06 18.04
CA ARG A 247 -2.47 -10.12 17.12
C ARG A 247 -2.06 -9.81 15.68
N LEU A 248 -2.38 -8.63 15.19
CA LEU A 248 -2.11 -8.19 13.83
C LEU A 248 -0.59 -8.12 13.57
N THR A 249 0.18 -7.55 14.49
CA THR A 249 1.64 -7.52 14.43
C THR A 249 2.21 -8.93 14.30
N ARG A 250 1.74 -9.88 15.13
CA ARG A 250 2.19 -11.29 15.06
C ARG A 250 1.86 -11.91 13.70
N SER A 251 0.66 -11.67 13.17
CA SER A 251 0.21 -12.21 11.87
C SER A 251 1.02 -11.64 10.71
N LEU A 252 1.35 -10.35 10.74
CA LEU A 252 2.19 -9.70 9.73
C LEU A 252 3.65 -10.20 9.79
N VAL A 253 4.23 -10.31 10.99
CA VAL A 253 5.62 -10.78 11.17
C VAL A 253 5.76 -12.26 10.80
N SER A 254 4.77 -13.09 11.14
CA SER A 254 4.78 -14.51 10.78
C SER A 254 4.48 -14.80 9.31
N GLY A 255 4.14 -13.78 8.51
CA GLY A 255 3.80 -13.96 7.10
C GLY A 255 2.47 -14.67 6.84
N LYS A 256 1.59 -14.80 7.87
CA LYS A 256 0.27 -15.42 7.70
C LYS A 256 -0.64 -14.61 6.75
N ILE A 257 -0.43 -13.30 6.68
CA ILE A 257 -1.19 -12.41 5.79
C ILE A 257 -0.35 -12.18 4.53
N PRO A 258 -0.84 -12.57 3.34
CA PRO A 258 -0.09 -12.52 2.09
C PRO A 258 -0.13 -11.12 1.45
N THR A 259 0.35 -10.08 2.15
CA THR A 259 0.29 -8.68 1.70
C THR A 259 0.93 -8.44 0.33
N ALA A 260 1.98 -9.20 -0.01
CA ALA A 260 2.63 -9.11 -1.31
C ALA A 260 1.75 -9.66 -2.46
N ASP A 261 0.92 -10.66 -2.18
CA ASP A 261 0.04 -11.28 -3.15
C ASP A 261 -1.20 -10.40 -3.39
N ILE A 262 -1.76 -9.85 -2.30
CA ILE A 262 -2.83 -8.85 -2.35
C ILE A 262 -2.39 -7.67 -3.21
N ARG A 263 -1.19 -7.14 -2.96
CA ARG A 263 -0.63 -6.05 -3.77
C ARG A 263 -0.56 -6.42 -5.25
N ARG A 264 -0.10 -7.61 -5.59
CA ARG A 264 0.06 -8.04 -6.99
C ARG A 264 -1.27 -8.16 -7.74
N ARG A 265 -2.37 -8.46 -7.03
CA ARG A 265 -3.70 -8.58 -7.63
C ARG A 265 -4.36 -7.22 -7.83
N LEU A 266 -4.20 -6.30 -6.87
CA LEU A 266 -4.92 -5.03 -6.84
C LEU A 266 -4.16 -3.86 -7.44
N VAL A 267 -2.83 -3.88 -7.31
CA VAL A 267 -1.97 -2.85 -7.89
C VAL A 267 -1.44 -3.43 -9.19
N SER A 268 -2.11 -3.14 -10.29
CA SER A 268 -1.47 -3.22 -11.61
C SER A 268 -0.25 -2.31 -11.50
N GLU A 269 0.95 -2.88 -11.39
CA GLU A 269 2.15 -2.05 -11.50
C GLU A 269 2.01 -1.39 -12.87
N PRO A 270 2.06 -0.04 -12.95
CA PRO A 270 2.14 0.60 -14.25
C PRO A 270 3.27 -0.11 -14.98
N GLU A 271 3.00 -0.60 -16.17
CA GLU A 271 3.92 -1.35 -16.99
C GLU A 271 5.20 -0.53 -17.05
N ASP A 272 6.11 -0.89 -16.15
CA ASP A 272 7.49 -0.42 -16.08
C ASP A 272 7.74 1.02 -16.57
N GLU A 273 7.62 2.02 -15.68
CA GLU A 273 8.61 3.10 -15.68
C GLU A 273 9.98 2.52 -15.26
N ARG A 274 10.48 1.56 -16.03
CA ARG A 274 11.90 1.22 -15.97
C ARG A 274 12.63 2.49 -16.36
N PRO A 275 13.52 2.99 -15.51
CA PRO A 275 14.32 4.13 -15.91
C PRO A 275 14.91 3.81 -17.28
N SER A 276 14.81 4.73 -18.22
CA SER A 276 15.37 4.56 -19.55
C SER A 276 16.81 4.04 -19.45
N PHE A 277 17.31 3.32 -20.45
CA PHE A 277 18.66 2.78 -20.41
C PHE A 277 19.68 3.85 -20.00
N GLY A 278 19.57 5.07 -20.56
CA GLY A 278 20.42 6.19 -20.21
C GLY A 278 20.32 6.60 -18.74
N ALA A 279 19.11 6.61 -18.18
CA ALA A 279 18.90 6.91 -16.76
C ALA A 279 19.48 5.80 -15.85
N GLN A 280 19.41 4.52 -16.25
CA GLN A 280 20.06 3.43 -15.52
C GLN A 280 21.58 3.57 -15.52
N VAL A 281 22.16 3.88 -16.67
CA VAL A 281 23.62 4.12 -16.80
C VAL A 281 24.04 5.31 -15.94
N GLY A 282 23.32 6.43 -16.01
CA GLY A 282 23.63 7.62 -15.19
C GLY A 282 23.54 7.34 -13.69
N ARG A 283 22.49 6.63 -13.23
CA ARG A 283 22.35 6.23 -11.82
C ARG A 283 23.43 5.25 -11.39
N PHE A 284 23.78 4.28 -12.25
CA PHE A 284 24.87 3.34 -11.98
C PHE A 284 26.22 4.06 -11.81
N ALA A 285 26.55 5.02 -12.69
CA ALA A 285 27.75 5.81 -12.60
C ALA A 285 27.78 6.66 -11.32
N ALA A 286 26.66 7.30 -10.95
CA ALA A 286 26.54 8.08 -9.71
C ALA A 286 26.74 7.20 -8.46
N VAL A 287 26.12 6.02 -8.39
CA VAL A 287 26.33 5.05 -7.31
C VAL A 287 27.79 4.59 -7.26
N GLY A 288 28.42 4.36 -8.40
CA GLY A 288 29.84 4.00 -8.49
C GLY A 288 30.75 5.09 -7.94
N LEU A 289 30.52 6.35 -8.31
CA LEU A 289 31.28 7.49 -7.81
C LEU A 289 31.14 7.66 -6.30
N LEU A 290 29.90 7.61 -5.78
CA LEU A 290 29.63 7.71 -4.34
C LEU A 290 30.28 6.56 -3.57
N SER A 291 30.25 5.34 -4.11
CA SER A 291 30.90 4.17 -3.50
C SER A 291 32.42 4.34 -3.44
N THR A 292 33.04 4.93 -4.48
CA THR A 292 34.47 5.21 -4.50
C THR A 292 34.85 6.26 -3.46
N LEU A 293 34.07 7.35 -3.35
CA LEU A 293 34.29 8.36 -2.31
C LEU A 293 34.14 7.76 -0.90
N ALA A 294 33.11 6.95 -0.68
CA ALA A 294 32.89 6.26 0.59
C ALA A 294 34.05 5.30 0.93
N TYR A 295 34.59 4.59 -0.08
CA TYR A 295 35.78 3.75 0.09
C TYR A 295 36.99 4.56 0.55
N VAL A 296 37.29 5.67 -0.12
CA VAL A 296 38.43 6.52 0.24
C VAL A 296 38.29 7.04 1.67
N VAL A 297 37.13 7.58 2.02
CA VAL A 297 36.87 8.08 3.37
C VAL A 297 37.03 6.98 4.41
N LEU A 298 36.40 5.81 4.18
CA LEU A 298 36.47 4.68 5.12
C LEU A 298 37.89 4.14 5.25
N TYR A 299 38.63 4.04 4.14
CA TYR A 299 40.03 3.62 4.17
C TYR A 299 40.91 4.59 5.01
N LEU A 300 40.77 5.89 4.80
CA LEU A 300 41.55 6.90 5.54
C LEU A 300 41.20 6.87 7.05
N LEU A 301 39.93 6.69 7.41
CA LEU A 301 39.51 6.57 8.80
C LEU A 301 40.13 5.33 9.46
N LEU A 302 40.02 4.16 8.82
CA LEU A 302 40.54 2.92 9.35
C LEU A 302 42.08 2.87 9.39
N ARG A 303 42.75 3.63 8.52
CA ARG A 303 44.22 3.68 8.41
C ARG A 303 44.89 4.26 9.63
N ASN A 304 44.17 5.03 10.45
CA ASN A 304 44.69 5.57 11.70
C ASN A 304 44.93 4.50 12.77
N ASP A 305 44.07 3.45 12.78
CA ASP A 305 44.06 2.45 13.85
C ASP A 305 44.50 1.04 13.38
N MET A 306 44.59 0.83 12.05
CA MET A 306 44.82 -0.49 11.46
C MET A 306 45.90 -0.48 10.38
N SER A 307 46.45 -1.68 10.05
CA SER A 307 47.37 -1.83 8.93
C SER A 307 46.68 -1.53 7.59
N ALA A 308 47.48 -1.11 6.59
CA ALA A 308 46.97 -0.75 5.25
C ALA A 308 46.15 -1.88 4.62
N GLN A 309 46.57 -3.15 4.82
CA GLN A 309 45.91 -4.31 4.27
C GLN A 309 44.51 -4.52 4.90
N TRP A 310 44.39 -4.43 6.22
CA TRP A 310 43.12 -4.57 6.92
C TRP A 310 42.18 -3.40 6.64
N SER A 311 42.69 -2.16 6.62
CA SER A 311 41.92 -0.99 6.25
C SER A 311 41.35 -1.09 4.85
N ASN A 312 42.15 -1.53 3.88
CA ASN A 312 41.71 -1.78 2.50
C ASN A 312 40.66 -2.87 2.41
N PHE A 313 40.89 -4.01 3.07
CA PHE A 313 39.95 -5.13 3.04
C PHE A 313 38.56 -4.75 3.59
N ILE A 314 38.53 -4.10 4.75
CA ILE A 314 37.27 -3.69 5.39
C ILE A 314 36.58 -2.62 4.55
N ALA A 315 37.32 -1.58 4.10
CA ALA A 315 36.73 -0.53 3.27
C ALA A 315 36.14 -1.09 1.98
N LEU A 316 36.84 -2.02 1.32
CA LEU A 316 36.39 -2.66 0.09
C LEU A 316 35.14 -3.54 0.33
N ALA A 317 35.14 -4.34 1.38
CA ALA A 317 34.03 -5.24 1.73
C ALA A 317 32.75 -4.43 2.03
N VAL A 318 32.86 -3.42 2.88
CA VAL A 318 31.72 -2.56 3.26
C VAL A 318 31.15 -1.83 2.06
N THR A 319 32.02 -1.23 1.23
CA THR A 319 31.57 -0.47 0.06
C THR A 319 31.03 -1.37 -1.05
N ALA A 320 31.51 -2.59 -1.24
CA ALA A 320 30.98 -3.55 -2.19
C ALA A 320 29.53 -3.96 -1.83
N VAL A 321 29.27 -4.23 -0.53
CA VAL A 321 27.93 -4.51 -0.03
C VAL A 321 27.00 -3.31 -0.22
N GLY A 322 27.46 -2.12 0.18
CA GLY A 322 26.72 -0.87 0.02
C GLY A 322 26.40 -0.54 -1.44
N ASN A 323 27.38 -0.70 -2.34
CA ASN A 323 27.21 -0.48 -3.77
C ASN A 323 26.16 -1.42 -4.38
N THR A 324 26.19 -2.71 -4.03
CA THR A 324 25.19 -3.68 -4.49
C THR A 324 23.78 -3.31 -4.00
N ALA A 325 23.65 -2.92 -2.72
CA ALA A 325 22.39 -2.50 -2.13
C ALA A 325 21.86 -1.20 -2.77
N ALA A 326 22.72 -0.22 -3.01
CA ALA A 326 22.39 1.04 -3.66
C ALA A 326 21.95 0.84 -5.12
N ASN A 327 22.69 0.06 -5.89
CA ASN A 327 22.32 -0.27 -7.28
C ASN A 327 20.99 -1.03 -7.33
N ARG A 328 20.76 -1.98 -6.42
CA ARG A 328 19.47 -2.69 -6.32
C ARG A 328 18.32 -1.73 -6.21
N ARG A 329 18.40 -0.73 -5.30
CA ARG A 329 17.32 0.20 -5.00
C ARG A 329 17.18 1.34 -6.01
N TYR A 330 18.30 2.00 -6.35
CA TYR A 330 18.30 3.26 -7.11
C TYR A 330 18.49 3.07 -8.61
N THR A 331 19.33 2.13 -9.03
CA THR A 331 19.61 1.88 -10.44
C THR A 331 18.58 0.97 -11.08
N PHE A 332 18.24 -0.13 -10.39
CA PHE A 332 17.37 -1.18 -10.92
C PHE A 332 15.96 -1.22 -10.31
N GLY A 333 15.65 -0.33 -9.34
CA GLY A 333 14.32 -0.17 -8.78
C GLY A 333 13.82 -1.36 -7.93
N VAL A 334 14.66 -2.35 -7.62
CA VAL A 334 14.25 -3.56 -6.89
C VAL A 334 14.01 -3.25 -5.42
N ARG A 335 12.75 -3.18 -5.01
CA ARG A 335 12.29 -2.90 -3.63
C ARG A 335 11.84 -4.18 -2.94
N GLY A 336 11.82 -4.20 -1.59
CA GLY A 336 11.35 -5.33 -0.77
C GLY A 336 12.46 -6.25 -0.24
N PRO A 337 12.17 -7.12 0.77
CA PRO A 337 13.14 -7.98 1.43
C PRO A 337 13.48 -9.26 0.64
N GLN A 338 12.65 -9.62 -0.36
CA GLN A 338 12.79 -10.87 -1.10
C GLN A 338 14.14 -10.95 -1.83
N HIS A 339 14.82 -12.07 -1.69
CA HIS A 339 16.09 -12.39 -2.35
C HIS A 339 17.26 -11.44 -2.02
N ARG A 340 17.23 -10.64 -0.95
CA ARG A 340 18.31 -9.70 -0.58
C ARG A 340 19.66 -10.40 -0.50
N TRP A 341 19.75 -11.52 0.23
CA TRP A 341 20.98 -12.27 0.39
C TRP A 341 21.50 -12.82 -0.94
N ARG A 342 20.63 -13.39 -1.74
CA ARG A 342 20.97 -13.90 -3.07
C ARG A 342 21.55 -12.80 -3.98
N HIS A 343 20.90 -11.63 -4.01
CA HIS A 343 21.39 -10.49 -4.79
C HIS A 343 22.75 -9.97 -4.27
N GLN A 344 22.99 -10.01 -2.96
CA GLN A 344 24.29 -9.63 -2.40
C GLN A 344 25.40 -10.61 -2.83
N VAL A 345 25.15 -11.91 -2.72
CA VAL A 345 26.11 -12.94 -3.16
C VAL A 345 26.39 -12.84 -4.66
N GLN A 346 25.34 -12.69 -5.47
CA GLN A 346 25.48 -12.52 -6.92
C GLN A 346 26.22 -11.21 -7.27
N GLY A 347 25.95 -10.12 -6.56
CA GLY A 347 26.66 -8.85 -6.72
C GLY A 347 28.15 -8.95 -6.37
N LEU A 348 28.48 -9.72 -5.33
CA LEU A 348 29.86 -10.01 -4.95
C LEU A 348 30.59 -10.84 -6.03
N VAL A 349 29.91 -11.83 -6.63
CA VAL A 349 30.47 -12.60 -7.75
C VAL A 349 30.76 -11.70 -8.95
N VAL A 350 29.82 -10.81 -9.32
CA VAL A 350 30.00 -9.84 -10.42
C VAL A 350 31.16 -8.86 -10.12
N PHE A 351 31.31 -8.47 -8.85
CA PHE A 351 32.47 -7.68 -8.40
C PHE A 351 33.78 -8.44 -8.58
N GLY A 352 33.82 -9.72 -8.16
CA GLY A 352 35.00 -10.59 -8.29
C GLY A 352 35.41 -10.79 -9.75
N VAL A 353 34.44 -10.96 -10.66
CA VAL A 353 34.70 -11.06 -12.12
C VAL A 353 35.35 -9.77 -12.64
N GLY A 354 34.85 -8.60 -12.24
CA GLY A 354 35.47 -7.32 -12.61
C GLY A 354 36.90 -7.16 -12.10
N LEU A 355 37.15 -7.58 -10.86
CA LEU A 355 38.49 -7.57 -10.25
C LEU A 355 39.44 -8.53 -10.98
N ALA A 356 38.99 -9.74 -11.28
CA ALA A 356 39.76 -10.72 -12.04
C ALA A 356 40.11 -10.22 -13.45
N LEU A 357 39.19 -9.53 -14.10
CA LEU A 357 39.43 -8.96 -15.44
C LEU A 357 40.51 -7.88 -15.40
N THR A 358 40.46 -6.94 -14.45
CA THR A 358 41.46 -5.86 -14.32
C THR A 358 42.83 -6.38 -13.92
N SER A 359 42.90 -7.26 -12.90
CA SER A 359 44.16 -7.84 -12.42
C SER A 359 44.75 -8.80 -13.46
N GLY A 360 43.89 -9.61 -14.12
CA GLY A 360 44.32 -10.52 -15.17
C GLY A 360 44.86 -9.82 -16.39
N SER A 361 44.28 -8.68 -16.80
CA SER A 361 44.78 -7.89 -17.94
C SER A 361 46.17 -7.34 -17.65
N LEU A 362 46.42 -6.87 -16.43
CA LEU A 362 47.71 -6.35 -16.01
C LEU A 362 48.77 -7.48 -15.95
N PHE A 363 48.40 -8.62 -15.37
CA PHE A 363 49.26 -9.80 -15.33
C PHE A 363 49.64 -10.28 -16.74
N ALA A 364 48.67 -10.36 -17.65
CA ALA A 364 48.88 -10.77 -19.03
C ALA A 364 49.83 -9.76 -19.77
N LEU A 365 49.64 -8.45 -19.53
CA LEU A 365 50.55 -7.44 -20.11
C LEU A 365 51.99 -7.67 -19.67
N HIS A 366 52.26 -7.85 -18.37
CA HIS A 366 53.61 -8.05 -17.87
C HIS A 366 54.21 -9.40 -18.33
N ALA A 367 53.38 -10.43 -18.53
CA ALA A 367 53.82 -11.74 -19.02
C ALA A 367 54.22 -11.68 -20.52
N LEU A 368 53.44 -10.91 -21.33
CA LEU A 368 53.64 -10.83 -22.80
C LEU A 368 54.62 -9.71 -23.21
N ALA A 369 54.73 -8.64 -22.42
CA ALA A 369 55.57 -7.49 -22.68
C ALA A 369 56.22 -6.97 -21.41
N PRO A 370 57.26 -7.65 -20.88
CA PRO A 370 57.88 -7.29 -19.60
C PRO A 370 58.53 -5.90 -19.56
N GLY A 371 58.76 -5.27 -20.72
CA GLY A 371 59.32 -3.93 -20.86
C GLY A 371 58.34 -2.89 -21.38
N ALA A 372 57.04 -3.11 -21.23
CA ALA A 372 56.03 -2.17 -21.69
C ALA A 372 56.23 -0.78 -21.04
N ALA A 373 56.15 0.27 -21.85
CA ALA A 373 56.22 1.63 -21.35
C ALA A 373 55.02 1.94 -20.45
N ASN A 374 55.22 2.80 -19.42
CA ASN A 374 54.18 3.20 -18.47
C ASN A 374 52.86 3.67 -19.15
N GLY A 375 52.94 4.27 -20.35
CA GLY A 375 51.78 4.69 -21.12
C GLY A 375 50.94 3.53 -21.66
N VAL A 376 51.58 2.41 -22.05
CA VAL A 376 50.90 1.20 -22.51
C VAL A 376 50.19 0.49 -21.32
N GLU A 377 50.88 0.42 -20.20
CA GLU A 377 50.30 -0.12 -18.95
C GLU A 377 49.05 0.67 -18.52
N LEU A 378 49.16 1.99 -18.51
CA LEU A 378 48.02 2.86 -18.19
C LEU A 378 46.86 2.68 -19.17
N ALA A 379 47.13 2.59 -20.48
CA ALA A 379 46.12 2.38 -21.48
C ALA A 379 45.38 1.03 -21.30
N VAL A 380 46.13 -0.04 -21.05
CA VAL A 380 45.56 -1.39 -20.77
C VAL A 380 44.72 -1.35 -19.50
N LEU A 381 45.20 -0.71 -18.44
CA LEU A 381 44.46 -0.59 -17.19
C LEU A 381 43.15 0.20 -17.36
N VAL A 382 43.17 1.29 -18.10
CA VAL A 382 41.96 2.11 -18.40
C VAL A 382 40.95 1.26 -19.21
N LEU A 383 41.38 0.58 -20.27
CA LEU A 383 40.52 -0.26 -21.07
C LEU A 383 39.94 -1.43 -20.27
N ALA A 384 40.74 -2.07 -19.44
CA ALA A 384 40.31 -3.14 -18.57
C ALA A 384 39.26 -2.67 -17.52
N ASN A 385 39.44 -1.48 -16.96
CA ASN A 385 38.45 -0.89 -16.04
C ASN A 385 37.15 -0.51 -16.73
N VAL A 386 37.20 0.01 -17.95
CA VAL A 386 35.99 0.28 -18.75
C VAL A 386 35.27 -1.05 -19.04
N ALA A 387 35.97 -2.07 -19.50
CA ALA A 387 35.41 -3.40 -19.75
C ALA A 387 34.80 -4.02 -18.48
N ALA A 388 35.50 -3.96 -17.35
CA ALA A 388 35.02 -4.44 -16.04
C ALA A 388 33.74 -3.69 -15.61
N THR A 389 33.66 -2.39 -15.84
CA THR A 389 32.49 -1.57 -15.53
C THR A 389 31.28 -1.98 -16.38
N VAL A 390 31.48 -2.21 -17.68
CA VAL A 390 30.44 -2.70 -18.60
C VAL A 390 29.97 -4.09 -18.17
N VAL A 391 30.90 -5.02 -17.92
CA VAL A 391 30.57 -6.38 -17.46
C VAL A 391 29.79 -6.33 -16.14
N ARG A 392 30.19 -5.47 -15.20
CA ARG A 392 29.49 -5.29 -13.92
C ARG A 392 28.08 -4.76 -14.13
N PHE A 393 27.90 -3.74 -14.95
CA PHE A 393 26.57 -3.19 -15.27
C PHE A 393 25.67 -4.23 -15.92
N LEU A 394 26.16 -4.93 -16.94
CA LEU A 394 25.40 -5.98 -17.63
C LEU A 394 25.10 -7.17 -16.73
N GLY A 395 26.06 -7.61 -15.92
CA GLY A 395 25.87 -8.69 -14.96
C GLY A 395 24.80 -8.37 -13.90
N LEU A 396 24.80 -7.14 -13.39
CA LEU A 396 23.74 -6.70 -12.48
C LEU A 396 22.39 -6.63 -13.20
N ARG A 397 22.33 -6.10 -14.43
CA ARG A 397 21.10 -5.92 -15.18
C ARG A 397 20.46 -7.22 -15.64
N VAL A 398 21.26 -8.12 -16.21
CA VAL A 398 20.77 -9.32 -16.91
C VAL A 398 20.69 -10.55 -16.02
N TRP A 399 21.53 -10.64 -15.00
CA TRP A 399 21.61 -11.80 -14.13
C TRP A 399 21.15 -11.57 -12.70
N VAL A 400 21.63 -10.51 -12.05
CA VAL A 400 21.34 -10.29 -10.62
C VAL A 400 19.93 -9.74 -10.43
N PHE A 401 19.53 -8.75 -11.25
CA PHE A 401 18.24 -8.06 -11.14
C PHE A 401 17.31 -8.36 -12.32
N ALA A 402 17.58 -9.42 -13.08
CA ALA A 402 16.65 -9.90 -14.10
C ALA A 402 15.35 -10.39 -13.44
N HIS A 403 14.24 -9.75 -13.77
CA HIS A 403 12.93 -10.29 -13.45
C HIS A 403 12.70 -11.52 -14.35
N ARG A 404 12.55 -12.69 -13.72
CA ARG A 404 12.00 -13.84 -14.47
C ARG A 404 10.61 -13.43 -14.91
N ARG A 405 10.38 -13.36 -16.22
CA ARG A 405 9.04 -13.35 -16.80
C ARG A 405 8.36 -14.61 -16.27
N SER A 406 7.32 -14.45 -15.46
CA SER A 406 6.41 -15.54 -15.15
C SER A 406 5.84 -15.98 -16.49
N ALA A 407 6.01 -17.24 -16.84
CA ALA A 407 5.38 -17.80 -18.03
C ALA A 407 3.87 -17.58 -17.91
N PRO A 408 3.16 -17.18 -18.97
CA PRO A 408 1.72 -17.09 -18.95
C PRO A 408 1.17 -18.45 -18.54
N SER A 409 0.28 -18.45 -17.54
CA SER A 409 -0.46 -19.65 -17.16
C SER A 409 -1.19 -20.20 -18.39
N PRO A 410 -1.16 -21.51 -18.68
CA PRO A 410 -1.89 -22.06 -19.82
C PRO A 410 -3.38 -21.74 -19.59
N SER A 411 -3.96 -21.01 -20.53
CA SER A 411 -5.40 -20.76 -20.58
C SER A 411 -6.13 -22.10 -20.62
N VAL A 412 -6.94 -22.36 -19.59
CA VAL A 412 -7.89 -23.46 -19.58
C VAL A 412 -9.03 -23.10 -20.56
N SER A 413 -8.79 -23.29 -21.83
CA SER A 413 -9.84 -23.27 -22.86
C SER A 413 -9.66 -24.54 -23.73
N SER A 414 -10.31 -25.60 -23.27
CA SER A 414 -10.83 -26.69 -24.11
C SER A 414 -11.13 -27.94 -23.26
N ILE A 415 -12.22 -27.94 -22.51
CA ILE A 415 -12.96 -29.18 -22.22
C ILE A 415 -14.44 -28.78 -22.24
N GLY A 416 -15.09 -29.05 -23.36
CA GLY A 416 -16.52 -28.79 -23.48
C GLY A 416 -17.08 -29.02 -24.87
N ALA A 417 -16.63 -30.07 -25.57
CA ALA A 417 -17.37 -30.61 -26.71
C ALA A 417 -17.09 -32.09 -26.76
N LEU A 418 -17.99 -32.87 -26.12
CA LEU A 418 -18.33 -34.25 -26.52
C LEU A 418 -19.24 -34.86 -25.44
N ARG A 419 -20.51 -34.83 -25.73
CA ARG A 419 -21.68 -35.69 -25.49
C ARG A 419 -22.87 -34.96 -24.87
#